data_0c78c3877090af0f15baf9c2fdbafdc9
#
_entry.id   0c78c3877090af0f15baf9c2fdbafdc9
#
_cell.length_a   1.000
_cell.length_b   1.000
_cell.length_c   1.000
_cell.angle_alpha   90.00
_cell.angle_beta   90.00
_cell.angle_gamma   90.00
#
_symmetry.space_group_name_H-M   'P 1'
#
loop_
_entity.id
_entity.type
_entity.pdbx_description
1 polymer ?
#
loop_
_entity_poly.entity_id
_entity_poly.type
_entity_poly.pdbx_seq_one_letter_code
_entity_poly.pdbx_strand_id
1 'polypeptide(L)'
;VSVWRVPGMPALLACAALGFSGFSLLLPAAPMWAVHIGADNLGAGAVNSVLMLFTVIAQLMVGWLLRRVGWAATQALGLMLLGIPAVAHLLTGSLWQVLLLAALRGLGFGILTVCSVRGIAALISQERRGRAIGAYGLSIAAPQFVLTPLAPWLAENIGYQLVFVLSAAPLLAVPLAFTRPAPTLVDEPHEDRLDGARGLVGPIASLVVITAAGGGILTFAPQLGGATTALGALLAMTGTAALARWLIGGVADRHGPAGFIAPMLGVGAVGLAVIAVGIAAGGWLVILGCALLGTAYGALQNLTLVQAFAATGEHARGAVSVAWNVGFDAGTGLGSLAVGALATSFSFPTAFAVMTAACVGVGLMWVLMRHDRRPGRGTAA
;
A
#
# COMPACT_ATOMS: atom_id res chain seq x y z
N VAL A 1 3.90 27.62 14.86
CA VAL A 1 3.17 27.87 13.59
C VAL A 1 2.54 26.55 13.14
N SER A 2 1.25 26.58 12.79
CA SER A 2 0.53 25.38 12.25
C SER A 2 1.18 24.92 10.95
N VAL A 3 1.29 23.59 10.75
CA VAL A 3 1.84 22.99 9.52
C VAL A 3 1.10 23.49 8.26
N TRP A 4 -0.18 23.78 8.39
CA TRP A 4 -1.04 24.33 7.33
C TRP A 4 -0.66 25.75 6.87
N ARG A 5 0.12 26.49 7.67
CA ARG A 5 0.58 27.85 7.35
C ARG A 5 1.98 27.88 6.73
N VAL A 6 2.62 26.73 6.56
CA VAL A 6 3.93 26.66 5.86
C VAL A 6 3.68 26.79 4.35
N PRO A 7 4.32 27.77 3.69
CA PRO A 7 4.15 27.96 2.25
C PRO A 7 4.45 26.67 1.48
N GLY A 8 3.57 26.26 0.56
CA GLY A 8 3.65 25.04 -0.22
C GLY A 8 3.11 23.78 0.44
N MET A 9 2.96 23.73 1.76
CA MET A 9 2.45 22.55 2.46
C MET A 9 0.98 22.22 2.10
N PRO A 10 0.04 23.17 2.09
CA PRO A 10 -1.34 22.88 1.67
C PRO A 10 -1.42 22.33 0.23
N ALA A 11 -0.65 22.89 -0.70
CA ALA A 11 -0.60 22.39 -2.08
C ALA A 11 -0.04 20.97 -2.17
N LEU A 12 0.98 20.65 -1.37
CA LEU A 12 1.54 19.30 -1.29
C LEU A 12 0.51 18.28 -0.76
N LEU A 13 -0.18 18.62 0.32
CA LEU A 13 -1.21 17.78 0.93
C LEU A 13 -2.42 17.60 -0.02
N ALA A 14 -2.81 18.65 -0.74
CA ALA A 14 -3.87 18.58 -1.73
C ALA A 14 -3.47 17.70 -2.93
N CYS A 15 -2.22 17.81 -3.44
CA CYS A 15 -1.70 16.91 -4.47
C CYS A 15 -1.73 15.45 -3.99
N ALA A 16 -1.34 15.18 -2.76
CA ALA A 16 -1.40 13.84 -2.18
C ALA A 16 -2.86 13.35 -2.06
N ALA A 17 -3.76 14.14 -1.47
CA ALA A 17 -5.15 13.75 -1.29
C ALA A 17 -5.86 13.47 -2.61
N LEU A 18 -5.73 14.35 -3.60
CA LEU A 18 -6.34 14.16 -4.92
C LEU A 18 -5.69 13.01 -5.69
N GLY A 19 -4.36 12.84 -5.59
CA GLY A 19 -3.65 11.71 -6.18
C GLY A 19 -4.10 10.38 -5.60
N PHE A 20 -4.17 10.29 -4.27
CA PHE A 20 -4.68 9.10 -3.58
C PHE A 20 -6.17 8.87 -3.79
N SER A 21 -6.98 9.90 -4.06
CA SER A 21 -8.39 9.73 -4.43
C SER A 21 -8.54 8.95 -5.72
N GLY A 22 -7.83 9.35 -6.79
CA GLY A 22 -7.85 8.62 -8.05
C GLY A 22 -7.28 7.20 -7.95
N PHE A 23 -6.19 7.03 -7.18
CA PHE A 23 -5.61 5.73 -6.89
C PHE A 23 -6.59 4.81 -6.17
N SER A 24 -7.22 5.29 -5.09
CA SER A 24 -8.11 4.51 -4.22
C SER A 24 -9.36 4.00 -4.94
N LEU A 25 -9.93 4.81 -5.81
CA LEU A 25 -11.10 4.41 -6.61
C LEU A 25 -10.77 3.27 -7.58
N LEU A 26 -9.64 3.36 -8.29
CA LEU A 26 -9.31 2.38 -9.31
C LEU A 26 -8.57 1.14 -8.77
N LEU A 27 -8.14 1.16 -7.50
CA LEU A 27 -7.46 0.00 -6.93
C LEU A 27 -8.35 -1.27 -6.93
N PRO A 28 -9.62 -1.23 -6.48
CA PRO A 28 -10.55 -2.34 -6.66
C PRO A 28 -11.32 -2.30 -7.99
N ALA A 29 -11.60 -1.12 -8.56
CA ALA A 29 -12.48 -1.01 -9.72
C ALA A 29 -11.81 -1.39 -11.05
N ALA A 30 -10.50 -1.18 -11.23
CA ALA A 30 -9.82 -1.56 -12.47
C ALA A 30 -9.71 -3.09 -12.65
N PRO A 31 -9.40 -3.91 -11.61
CA PRO A 31 -9.54 -5.36 -11.70
C PRO A 31 -10.98 -5.84 -11.96
N MET A 32 -11.98 -5.21 -11.33
CA MET A 32 -13.40 -5.49 -11.62
C MET A 32 -13.74 -5.21 -13.10
N TRP A 33 -13.26 -4.10 -13.62
CA TRP A 33 -13.44 -3.77 -15.05
C TRP A 33 -12.79 -4.80 -15.95
N ALA A 34 -11.58 -5.28 -15.63
CA ALA A 34 -10.92 -6.33 -16.39
C ALA A 34 -11.79 -7.59 -16.48
N VAL A 35 -12.40 -8.02 -15.36
CA VAL A 35 -13.36 -9.14 -15.35
C VAL A 35 -14.61 -8.81 -16.17
N HIS A 36 -15.14 -7.59 -16.05
CA HIS A 36 -16.33 -7.15 -16.80
C HIS A 36 -16.15 -7.23 -18.32
N ILE A 37 -14.94 -6.95 -18.82
CA ILE A 37 -14.58 -7.07 -20.24
C ILE A 37 -14.08 -8.46 -20.65
N GLY A 38 -14.23 -9.47 -19.78
CA GLY A 38 -13.99 -10.88 -20.09
C GLY A 38 -12.64 -11.45 -19.66
N ALA A 39 -11.85 -10.74 -18.84
CA ALA A 39 -10.63 -11.32 -18.25
C ALA A 39 -10.98 -12.33 -17.15
N ASP A 40 -10.12 -13.32 -16.99
CA ASP A 40 -10.16 -14.24 -15.84
C ASP A 40 -9.60 -13.60 -14.57
N ASN A 41 -9.60 -14.35 -13.46
CA ASN A 41 -9.06 -13.84 -12.19
C ASN A 41 -7.56 -13.58 -12.24
N LEU A 42 -6.80 -14.34 -13.04
CA LEU A 42 -5.37 -14.08 -13.26
C LEU A 42 -5.17 -12.71 -13.93
N GLY A 43 -5.93 -12.44 -14.98
CA GLY A 43 -5.92 -11.14 -15.67
C GLY A 43 -6.31 -9.98 -14.74
N ALA A 44 -7.33 -10.17 -13.91
CA ALA A 44 -7.72 -9.19 -12.90
C ALA A 44 -6.61 -8.94 -11.86
N GLY A 45 -5.97 -10.00 -11.37
CA GLY A 45 -4.82 -9.91 -10.46
C GLY A 45 -3.62 -9.21 -11.09
N ALA A 46 -3.40 -9.44 -12.38
CA ALA A 46 -2.31 -8.82 -13.13
C ALA A 46 -2.46 -7.28 -13.21
N VAL A 47 -3.67 -6.73 -13.16
CA VAL A 47 -3.89 -5.26 -13.20
C VAL A 47 -3.16 -4.57 -12.06
N ASN A 48 -3.41 -4.97 -10.82
CA ASN A 48 -2.75 -4.38 -9.66
C ASN A 48 -1.28 -4.80 -9.53
N SER A 49 -0.92 -5.98 -10.02
CA SER A 49 0.48 -6.43 -10.06
C SER A 49 1.32 -5.56 -10.98
N VAL A 50 0.85 -5.29 -12.18
CA VAL A 50 1.51 -4.38 -13.15
C VAL A 50 1.57 -2.96 -12.58
N LEU A 51 0.49 -2.46 -11.99
CA LEU A 51 0.47 -1.15 -11.32
C LEU A 51 1.59 -1.06 -10.28
N MET A 52 1.69 -2.04 -9.37
CA MET A 52 2.71 -2.04 -8.31
C MET A 52 4.13 -2.22 -8.84
N LEU A 53 4.32 -3.05 -9.87
CA LEU A 53 5.62 -3.20 -10.53
C LEU A 53 6.12 -1.85 -11.09
N PHE A 54 5.27 -1.14 -11.81
CA PHE A 54 5.63 0.16 -12.38
C PHE A 54 5.73 1.25 -11.32
N THR A 55 5.03 1.12 -10.19
CA THR A 55 5.23 1.97 -9.01
C THR A 55 6.65 1.83 -8.46
N VAL A 56 7.12 0.60 -8.25
CA VAL A 56 8.49 0.34 -7.79
C VAL A 56 9.52 0.87 -8.78
N ILE A 57 9.34 0.61 -10.08
CA ILE A 57 10.23 1.15 -11.12
C ILE A 57 10.31 2.69 -11.05
N ALA A 58 9.16 3.35 -10.93
CA ALA A 58 9.13 4.80 -10.83
C ALA A 58 9.83 5.30 -9.57
N GLN A 59 9.60 4.67 -8.41
CA GLN A 59 10.25 5.06 -7.15
C GLN A 59 11.78 5.05 -7.27
N LEU A 60 12.35 4.09 -7.99
CA LEU A 60 13.79 4.02 -8.25
C LEU A 60 14.27 5.11 -9.22
N MET A 61 13.41 5.56 -10.13
CA MET A 61 13.75 6.52 -11.19
C MET A 61 13.51 7.99 -10.80
N VAL A 62 12.63 8.27 -9.83
CA VAL A 62 12.18 9.64 -9.51
C VAL A 62 13.36 10.56 -9.15
N GLY A 63 14.39 10.08 -8.46
CA GLY A 63 15.58 10.87 -8.15
C GLY A 63 16.27 11.42 -9.41
N TRP A 64 16.42 10.58 -10.43
CA TRP A 64 16.96 10.99 -11.73
C TRP A 64 16.04 12.01 -12.43
N LEU A 65 14.71 11.76 -12.41
CA LEU A 65 13.73 12.62 -13.05
C LEU A 65 13.70 14.02 -12.41
N LEU A 66 13.74 14.10 -11.08
CA LEU A 66 13.80 15.37 -10.35
C LEU A 66 15.03 16.21 -10.72
N ARG A 67 16.19 15.58 -10.95
CA ARG A 67 17.39 16.28 -11.41
C ARG A 67 17.31 16.77 -12.87
N ARG A 68 16.55 16.05 -13.73
CA ARG A 68 16.46 16.38 -15.17
C ARG A 68 15.43 17.45 -15.48
N VAL A 69 14.24 17.34 -14.92
CA VAL A 69 13.10 18.21 -15.29
C VAL A 69 12.59 19.08 -14.14
N GLY A 70 13.16 18.90 -12.96
CA GLY A 70 12.82 19.67 -11.77
C GLY A 70 11.54 19.18 -11.08
N TRP A 71 11.25 19.78 -9.93
CA TRP A 71 10.20 19.33 -9.01
C TRP A 71 8.79 19.46 -9.59
N ALA A 72 8.44 20.66 -10.03
CA ALA A 72 7.06 20.96 -10.48
C ALA A 72 6.65 20.08 -11.67
N ALA A 73 7.54 19.95 -12.68
CA ALA A 73 7.28 19.13 -13.84
C ALA A 73 7.20 17.64 -13.50
N THR A 74 8.07 17.15 -12.62
CA THR A 74 8.02 15.75 -12.15
C THR A 74 6.71 15.45 -11.44
N GLN A 75 6.28 16.32 -10.52
CA GLN A 75 5.03 16.11 -9.80
C GLN A 75 3.81 16.23 -10.71
N ALA A 76 3.78 17.21 -11.61
CA ALA A 76 2.72 17.34 -12.61
C ALA A 76 2.63 16.10 -13.49
N LEU A 77 3.78 15.57 -13.96
CA LEU A 77 3.83 14.33 -14.72
C LEU A 77 3.22 13.15 -13.93
N GLY A 78 3.56 13.00 -12.66
CA GLY A 78 2.99 11.97 -11.79
C GLY A 78 1.48 12.06 -11.69
N LEU A 79 0.94 13.27 -11.48
CA LEU A 79 -0.51 13.52 -11.40
C LEU A 79 -1.22 13.26 -12.75
N MET A 80 -0.60 13.66 -13.87
CA MET A 80 -1.13 13.38 -15.21
C MET A 80 -1.14 11.89 -15.52
N LEU A 81 -0.06 11.16 -15.19
CA LEU A 81 0.02 9.70 -15.37
C LEU A 81 -0.96 8.94 -14.47
N LEU A 82 -1.41 9.52 -13.37
CA LEU A 82 -2.51 8.95 -12.57
C LEU A 82 -3.88 9.25 -13.18
N GLY A 83 -4.12 10.48 -13.60
CA GLY A 83 -5.47 10.94 -13.94
C GLY A 83 -5.85 10.72 -15.40
N ILE A 84 -4.96 10.91 -16.38
CA ILE A 84 -5.26 10.70 -17.79
C ILE A 84 -5.62 9.22 -18.07
N PRO A 85 -4.80 8.23 -17.63
CA PRO A 85 -5.16 6.83 -17.82
C PRO A 85 -6.44 6.43 -17.09
N ALA A 86 -6.82 7.11 -16.01
CA ALA A 86 -8.07 6.84 -15.31
C ALA A 86 -9.28 7.08 -16.21
N VAL A 87 -9.32 8.21 -16.93
CA VAL A 87 -10.38 8.51 -17.91
C VAL A 87 -10.26 7.58 -19.12
N ALA A 88 -9.04 7.25 -19.54
CA ALA A 88 -8.82 6.41 -20.71
C ALA A 88 -9.39 4.97 -20.55
N HIS A 89 -9.71 4.54 -19.31
CA HIS A 89 -10.44 3.28 -19.09
C HIS A 89 -11.81 3.26 -19.81
N LEU A 90 -12.43 4.42 -20.06
CA LEU A 90 -13.67 4.52 -20.84
C LEU A 90 -13.54 3.95 -22.27
N LEU A 91 -12.32 3.90 -22.79
CA LEU A 91 -12.02 3.48 -24.17
C LEU A 91 -11.47 2.05 -24.23
N THR A 92 -11.36 1.36 -23.08
CA THR A 92 -10.76 0.03 -23.04
C THR A 92 -11.80 -1.06 -23.29
N GLY A 93 -11.47 -2.00 -24.17
CA GLY A 93 -12.27 -3.19 -24.47
C GLY A 93 -11.48 -4.50 -24.36
N SER A 94 -10.22 -4.43 -23.92
CA SER A 94 -9.35 -5.61 -23.80
C SER A 94 -8.38 -5.51 -22.64
N LEU A 95 -7.99 -6.65 -22.08
CA LEU A 95 -7.12 -6.73 -20.90
C LEU A 95 -5.79 -6.00 -21.13
N TRP A 96 -5.14 -6.14 -22.29
CA TRP A 96 -3.85 -5.50 -22.54
C TRP A 96 -3.90 -3.96 -22.44
N GLN A 97 -5.04 -3.36 -22.83
CA GLN A 97 -5.25 -1.91 -22.69
C GLN A 97 -5.35 -1.52 -21.20
N VAL A 98 -6.09 -2.29 -20.41
CA VAL A 98 -6.17 -2.08 -18.95
C VAL A 98 -4.80 -2.23 -18.28
N LEU A 99 -4.00 -3.24 -18.69
CA LEU A 99 -2.65 -3.43 -18.18
C LEU A 99 -1.72 -2.26 -18.56
N LEU A 100 -1.82 -1.74 -19.78
CA LEU A 100 -1.05 -0.56 -20.20
C LEU A 100 -1.41 0.66 -19.33
N LEU A 101 -2.71 0.90 -19.12
CA LEU A 101 -3.16 1.99 -18.26
C LEU A 101 -2.75 1.78 -16.80
N ALA A 102 -2.74 0.54 -16.31
CA ALA A 102 -2.23 0.19 -14.99
C ALA A 102 -0.73 0.51 -14.85
N ALA A 103 0.07 0.21 -15.88
CA ALA A 103 1.50 0.54 -15.91
C ALA A 103 1.73 2.06 -15.84
N LEU A 104 1.03 2.84 -16.66
CA LEU A 104 1.11 4.31 -16.65
C LEU A 104 0.70 4.88 -15.29
N ARG A 105 -0.39 4.37 -14.70
CA ARG A 105 -0.84 4.78 -13.37
C ARG A 105 0.17 4.40 -12.28
N GLY A 106 0.81 3.25 -12.41
CA GLY A 106 1.89 2.83 -11.51
C GLY A 106 3.07 3.80 -11.53
N LEU A 107 3.53 4.20 -12.71
CA LEU A 107 4.55 5.25 -12.84
C LEU A 107 4.11 6.55 -12.15
N GLY A 108 2.88 6.98 -12.37
CA GLY A 108 2.33 8.19 -11.75
C GLY A 108 2.27 8.10 -10.23
N PHE A 109 1.85 6.94 -9.70
CA PHE A 109 1.75 6.71 -8.26
C PHE A 109 3.12 6.69 -7.57
N GLY A 110 4.11 6.03 -8.16
CA GLY A 110 5.48 6.03 -7.65
C GLY A 110 6.10 7.43 -7.62
N ILE A 111 5.86 8.24 -8.65
CA ILE A 111 6.30 9.64 -8.67
C ILE A 111 5.62 10.44 -7.55
N LEU A 112 4.30 10.34 -7.42
CA LEU A 112 3.52 11.06 -6.41
C LEU A 112 4.01 10.76 -4.99
N THR A 113 4.20 9.49 -4.66
CA THR A 113 4.60 9.06 -3.31
C THR A 113 5.98 9.57 -2.95
N VAL A 114 6.97 9.44 -3.82
CA VAL A 114 8.34 9.92 -3.58
C VAL A 114 8.39 11.45 -3.51
N CYS A 115 7.73 12.15 -4.45
CA CYS A 115 7.66 13.61 -4.41
C CYS A 115 7.00 14.12 -3.14
N SER A 116 5.92 13.50 -2.68
CA SER A 116 5.24 13.91 -1.45
C SER A 116 6.14 13.80 -0.22
N VAL A 117 6.81 12.68 -0.03
CA VAL A 117 7.70 12.45 1.12
C VAL A 117 8.91 13.40 1.09
N ARG A 118 9.56 13.52 -0.05
CA ARG A 118 10.71 14.45 -0.22
C ARG A 118 10.28 15.91 -0.04
N GLY A 119 9.08 16.28 -0.53
CA GLY A 119 8.54 17.62 -0.35
C GLY A 119 8.31 17.98 1.11
N ILE A 120 7.80 17.05 1.92
CA ILE A 120 7.65 17.26 3.37
C ILE A 120 9.03 17.46 4.02
N ALA A 121 9.99 16.61 3.69
CA ALA A 121 11.33 16.68 4.25
C ALA A 121 12.03 18.03 3.94
N ALA A 122 11.78 18.58 2.76
CA ALA A 122 12.37 19.85 2.31
C ALA A 122 11.65 21.11 2.84
N LEU A 123 10.32 21.03 3.07
CA LEU A 123 9.52 22.18 3.53
C LEU A 123 9.50 22.35 5.05
N ILE A 124 9.77 21.28 5.81
CA ILE A 124 9.55 21.24 7.25
C ILE A 124 10.84 20.92 8.00
N SER A 125 11.16 21.75 8.99
CA SER A 125 12.29 21.50 9.91
C SER A 125 12.11 20.19 10.67
N GLN A 126 13.21 19.56 11.07
CA GLN A 126 13.25 18.25 11.71
C GLN A 126 12.31 18.15 12.94
N GLU A 127 12.23 19.22 13.74
CA GLU A 127 11.41 19.29 14.95
C GLU A 127 9.89 19.23 14.67
N ARG A 128 9.45 19.59 13.47
CA ARG A 128 8.02 19.64 13.07
C ARG A 128 7.63 18.53 12.10
N ARG A 129 8.58 17.69 11.66
CA ARG A 129 8.34 16.61 10.70
C ARG A 129 7.25 15.65 11.15
N GLY A 130 7.16 15.33 12.43
CA GLY A 130 6.12 14.43 12.94
C GLY A 130 4.70 14.90 12.66
N ARG A 131 4.41 16.20 12.87
CA ARG A 131 3.08 16.79 12.55
C ARG A 131 2.80 16.84 11.05
N ALA A 132 3.82 17.10 10.25
CA ALA A 132 3.70 17.13 8.79
C ALA A 132 3.45 15.74 8.22
N ILE A 133 4.16 14.72 8.72
CA ILE A 133 3.94 13.31 8.37
C ILE A 133 2.54 12.86 8.79
N GLY A 134 2.04 13.29 9.96
CA GLY A 134 0.67 13.04 10.39
C GLY A 134 -0.37 13.63 9.45
N ALA A 135 -0.21 14.89 9.04
CA ALA A 135 -1.09 15.55 8.08
C ALA A 135 -1.05 14.87 6.70
N TYR A 136 0.13 14.47 6.25
CA TYR A 136 0.29 13.68 5.02
C TYR A 136 -0.36 12.30 5.14
N GLY A 137 -0.16 11.61 6.26
CA GLY A 137 -0.83 10.35 6.55
C GLY A 137 -2.36 10.45 6.46
N LEU A 138 -2.94 11.54 6.97
CA LEU A 138 -4.37 11.81 6.84
C LEU A 138 -4.79 12.07 5.39
N SER A 139 -3.98 12.79 4.62
CA SER A 139 -4.23 13.04 3.18
C SER A 139 -4.23 11.75 2.34
N ILE A 140 -3.56 10.70 2.81
CA ILE A 140 -3.57 9.36 2.21
C ILE A 140 -4.74 8.54 2.76
N ALA A 141 -4.86 8.47 4.08
CA ALA A 141 -5.78 7.55 4.75
C ALA A 141 -7.25 7.91 4.52
N ALA A 142 -7.59 9.20 4.48
CA ALA A 142 -8.97 9.64 4.30
C ALA A 142 -9.54 9.23 2.92
N PRO A 143 -8.88 9.48 1.77
CA PRO A 143 -9.33 8.96 0.49
C PRO A 143 -9.40 7.42 0.47
N GLN A 144 -8.40 6.73 0.98
CA GLN A 144 -8.39 5.27 0.99
C GLN A 144 -9.53 4.70 1.82
N PHE A 145 -9.79 5.25 2.99
CA PHE A 145 -10.87 4.79 3.88
C PHE A 145 -12.26 4.95 3.27
N VAL A 146 -12.48 6.05 2.53
CA VAL A 146 -13.79 6.36 1.96
C VAL A 146 -13.95 5.79 0.55
N LEU A 147 -12.99 6.06 -0.33
CA LEU A 147 -13.15 5.83 -1.76
C LEU A 147 -12.83 4.38 -2.18
N THR A 148 -11.89 3.71 -1.51
CA THR A 148 -11.60 2.30 -1.84
C THR A 148 -12.80 1.39 -1.60
N PRO A 149 -13.50 1.46 -0.44
CA PRO A 149 -14.71 0.66 -0.25
C PRO A 149 -15.87 1.09 -1.14
N LEU A 150 -16.00 2.40 -1.41
CA LEU A 150 -17.11 2.94 -2.18
C LEU A 150 -17.01 2.59 -3.67
N ALA A 151 -15.81 2.41 -4.22
CA ALA A 151 -15.59 2.23 -5.64
C ALA A 151 -16.32 1.02 -6.25
N PRO A 152 -16.29 -0.19 -5.65
CA PRO A 152 -17.06 -1.33 -6.16
C PRO A 152 -18.57 -1.07 -6.15
N TRP A 153 -19.07 -0.46 -5.09
CA TRP A 153 -20.48 -0.14 -4.99
C TRP A 153 -20.93 0.87 -6.05
N LEU A 154 -20.14 1.92 -6.29
CA LEU A 154 -20.41 2.88 -7.37
C LEU A 154 -20.38 2.20 -8.74
N ALA A 155 -19.40 1.34 -8.99
CA ALA A 155 -19.24 0.64 -10.26
C ALA A 155 -20.45 -0.25 -10.59
N GLU A 156 -20.98 -0.99 -9.61
CA GLU A 156 -22.12 -1.90 -9.82
C GLU A 156 -23.48 -1.20 -9.81
N ASN A 157 -23.67 -0.18 -8.97
CA ASN A 157 -25.00 0.44 -8.79
C ASN A 157 -25.22 1.69 -9.65
N ILE A 158 -24.16 2.39 -10.06
CA ILE A 158 -24.25 3.62 -10.86
C ILE A 158 -23.57 3.42 -12.22
N GLY A 159 -22.41 2.77 -12.24
CA GLY A 159 -21.66 2.46 -13.44
C GLY A 159 -20.17 2.80 -13.36
N TYR A 160 -19.37 2.06 -14.12
CA TYR A 160 -17.92 2.22 -14.19
C TYR A 160 -17.50 3.61 -14.69
N GLN A 161 -18.31 4.24 -15.57
CA GLN A 161 -18.02 5.55 -16.15
C GLN A 161 -17.83 6.62 -15.06
N LEU A 162 -18.72 6.61 -14.05
CA LEU A 162 -18.62 7.55 -12.94
C LEU A 162 -17.31 7.32 -12.15
N VAL A 163 -16.97 6.07 -11.89
CA VAL A 163 -15.73 5.72 -11.16
C VAL A 163 -14.51 6.21 -11.94
N PHE A 164 -14.46 6.00 -13.26
CA PHE A 164 -13.35 6.44 -14.10
C PHE A 164 -13.22 7.96 -14.12
N VAL A 165 -14.33 8.69 -14.25
CA VAL A 165 -14.33 10.16 -14.22
C VAL A 165 -13.89 10.70 -12.85
N LEU A 166 -14.42 10.16 -11.76
CA LEU A 166 -14.02 10.55 -10.41
C LEU A 166 -12.53 10.23 -10.13
N SER A 167 -12.03 9.15 -10.71
CA SER A 167 -10.62 8.76 -10.60
C SER A 167 -9.66 9.70 -11.33
N ALA A 168 -10.17 10.64 -12.13
CA ALA A 168 -9.40 11.72 -12.73
C ALA A 168 -9.07 12.87 -11.74
N ALA A 169 -9.52 12.80 -10.51
CA ALA A 169 -9.24 13.80 -9.47
C ALA A 169 -7.76 14.26 -9.38
N PRO A 170 -6.73 13.43 -9.65
CA PRO A 170 -5.34 13.90 -9.72
C PRO A 170 -5.10 15.04 -10.70
N LEU A 171 -5.87 15.14 -11.80
CA LEU A 171 -5.73 16.21 -12.79
C LEU A 171 -6.05 17.59 -12.21
N LEU A 172 -6.96 17.65 -11.22
CA LEU A 172 -7.29 18.90 -10.53
C LEU A 172 -6.11 19.44 -9.70
N ALA A 173 -5.19 18.57 -9.35
CA ALA A 173 -3.99 18.93 -8.59
C ALA A 173 -2.80 19.35 -9.49
N VAL A 174 -2.86 19.14 -10.78
CA VAL A 174 -1.75 19.51 -11.71
C VAL A 174 -1.34 20.98 -11.59
N PRO A 175 -2.28 21.95 -11.58
CA PRO A 175 -1.89 23.36 -11.39
C PRO A 175 -1.18 23.63 -10.06
N LEU A 176 -1.54 22.88 -9.00
CA LEU A 176 -0.95 23.05 -7.67
C LEU A 176 0.54 22.66 -7.62
N ALA A 177 0.99 21.81 -8.54
CA ALA A 177 2.41 21.45 -8.66
C ALA A 177 3.31 22.67 -8.99
N PHE A 178 2.74 23.69 -9.65
CA PHE A 178 3.45 24.88 -10.10
C PHE A 178 3.28 26.10 -9.15
N THR A 179 2.42 26.02 -8.15
CA THR A 179 2.12 27.17 -7.25
C THR A 179 3.12 27.35 -6.11
N ARG A 180 4.06 26.45 -5.93
CA ARG A 180 5.03 26.45 -4.83
C ARG A 180 6.44 26.61 -5.32
N PRO A 181 7.34 27.26 -4.51
CA PRO A 181 8.77 27.25 -4.80
C PRO A 181 9.26 25.80 -4.80
N ALA A 182 10.13 25.48 -5.75
CA ALA A 182 10.76 24.16 -5.81
C ALA A 182 11.52 23.91 -4.49
N PRO A 183 11.30 22.78 -3.83
CA PRO A 183 12.10 22.43 -2.67
C PRO A 183 13.57 22.36 -3.08
N THR A 184 14.45 22.92 -2.28
CA THR A 184 15.89 22.74 -2.48
C THR A 184 16.20 21.27 -2.20
N LEU A 185 16.50 20.52 -3.25
CA LEU A 185 16.93 19.13 -3.09
C LEU A 185 18.29 19.14 -2.41
N VAL A 186 18.33 18.79 -1.15
CA VAL A 186 19.59 18.45 -0.50
C VAL A 186 19.94 17.05 -1.01
N ASP A 187 21.03 16.97 -1.80
CA ASP A 187 21.63 15.67 -2.09
C ASP A 187 22.16 15.11 -0.76
N GLU A 188 21.41 14.23 -0.13
CA GLU A 188 21.96 13.44 0.95
C GLU A 188 23.02 12.52 0.33
N PRO A 189 24.25 12.52 0.88
CA PRO A 189 25.30 11.64 0.38
C PRO A 189 24.80 10.19 0.44
N HIS A 190 24.84 9.51 -0.70
CA HIS A 190 24.53 8.08 -0.79
C HIS A 190 25.70 7.26 -0.22
N GLU A 191 25.88 7.28 1.08
CA GLU A 191 26.69 6.29 1.80
C GLU A 191 25.80 5.21 2.41
N ASP A 192 24.77 4.81 1.68
CA ASP A 192 23.87 3.74 2.11
C ASP A 192 24.52 2.36 1.87
N ARG A 193 25.53 2.03 2.65
CA ARG A 193 25.89 0.62 2.84
C ARG A 193 24.81 0.01 3.75
N LEU A 194 24.08 -0.97 3.22
CA LEU A 194 23.19 -1.82 4.01
C LEU A 194 24.02 -2.77 4.92
N ASP A 195 24.81 -2.18 5.80
CA ASP A 195 25.46 -2.92 6.87
C ASP A 195 24.34 -3.43 7.80
N GLY A 196 24.12 -4.75 7.82
CA GLY A 196 23.01 -5.35 8.57
C GLY A 196 21.85 -5.82 7.70
N ALA A 197 21.97 -5.94 6.38
CA ALA A 197 20.91 -6.42 5.48
C ALA A 197 20.22 -7.71 5.94
N ARG A 198 20.96 -8.62 6.62
CA ARG A 198 20.38 -9.84 7.23
C ARG A 198 19.33 -9.53 8.31
N GLY A 199 19.42 -8.36 8.98
CA GLY A 199 18.45 -7.90 9.96
C GLY A 199 17.12 -7.50 9.35
N LEU A 200 17.10 -7.15 8.05
CA LEU A 200 15.91 -6.71 7.32
C LEU A 200 15.04 -7.88 6.82
N VAL A 201 15.60 -9.08 6.65
CA VAL A 201 14.89 -10.22 6.05
C VAL A 201 13.59 -10.52 6.78
N GLY A 202 13.60 -10.64 8.10
CA GLY A 202 12.41 -10.95 8.87
C GLY A 202 11.32 -9.87 8.80
N PRO A 203 11.63 -8.59 9.09
CA PRO A 203 10.66 -7.50 8.94
C PRO A 203 10.09 -7.37 7.53
N ILE A 204 10.94 -7.44 6.49
CA ILE A 204 10.48 -7.31 5.10
C ILE A 204 9.64 -8.53 4.67
N ALA A 205 10.02 -9.76 5.03
CA ALA A 205 9.20 -10.93 4.73
C ALA A 205 7.82 -10.86 5.42
N SER A 206 7.77 -10.39 6.67
CA SER A 206 6.52 -10.18 7.41
C SER A 206 5.64 -9.10 6.75
N LEU A 207 6.26 -8.04 6.25
CA LEU A 207 5.59 -6.99 5.49
C LEU A 207 5.03 -7.53 4.18
N VAL A 208 5.86 -8.20 3.37
CA VAL A 208 5.50 -8.73 2.05
C VAL A 208 4.32 -9.69 2.16
N VAL A 209 4.32 -10.62 3.11
CA VAL A 209 3.23 -11.60 3.22
C VAL A 209 1.91 -10.96 3.63
N ILE A 210 1.93 -9.97 4.56
CA ILE A 210 0.69 -9.32 4.97
C ILE A 210 0.17 -8.35 3.90
N THR A 211 1.06 -7.67 3.18
CA THR A 211 0.67 -6.81 2.06
C THR A 211 0.22 -7.62 0.86
N ALA A 212 0.74 -8.82 0.65
CA ALA A 212 0.23 -9.76 -0.34
C ALA A 212 -1.21 -10.18 -0.01
N ALA A 213 -1.50 -10.52 1.24
CA ALA A 213 -2.86 -10.81 1.69
C ALA A 213 -3.80 -9.61 1.47
N GLY A 214 -3.34 -8.40 1.84
CA GLY A 214 -4.07 -7.16 1.60
C GLY A 214 -4.32 -6.87 0.12
N GLY A 215 -3.31 -7.05 -0.72
CA GLY A 215 -3.41 -6.89 -2.18
C GLY A 215 -4.44 -7.83 -2.80
N GLY A 216 -4.50 -9.07 -2.34
CA GLY A 216 -5.55 -10.02 -2.73
C GLY A 216 -6.94 -9.51 -2.40
N ILE A 217 -7.18 -9.04 -1.18
CA ILE A 217 -8.50 -8.49 -0.78
C ILE A 217 -8.83 -7.20 -1.54
N LEU A 218 -7.89 -6.26 -1.64
CA LEU A 218 -8.10 -5.00 -2.37
C LEU A 218 -8.48 -5.22 -3.85
N THR A 219 -7.99 -6.32 -4.43
CA THR A 219 -8.27 -6.70 -5.82
C THR A 219 -9.58 -7.46 -5.98
N PHE A 220 -9.85 -8.41 -5.09
CA PHE A 220 -10.90 -9.42 -5.29
C PHE A 220 -12.09 -9.30 -4.35
N ALA A 221 -12.11 -8.38 -3.37
CA ALA A 221 -13.25 -8.20 -2.47
C ALA A 221 -14.62 -8.12 -3.19
N PRO A 222 -14.73 -7.43 -4.37
CA PRO A 222 -15.99 -7.39 -5.11
C PRO A 222 -16.49 -8.76 -5.57
N GLN A 223 -15.57 -9.69 -5.84
CA GLN A 223 -15.91 -11.03 -6.33
C GLN A 223 -16.22 -12.03 -5.20
N LEU A 224 -16.00 -11.65 -3.94
CA LEU A 224 -16.20 -12.52 -2.77
C LEU A 224 -17.64 -12.51 -2.21
N GLY A 225 -18.50 -11.61 -2.69
CA GLY A 225 -19.87 -11.53 -2.17
C GLY A 225 -20.69 -10.35 -2.71
N GLY A 226 -20.27 -9.77 -3.84
CA GLY A 226 -20.92 -8.63 -4.49
C GLY A 226 -20.63 -7.28 -3.82
N ALA A 227 -21.17 -6.18 -4.39
CA ALA A 227 -20.84 -4.80 -4.02
C ALA A 227 -21.05 -4.46 -2.55
N THR A 228 -22.16 -4.91 -1.96
CA THR A 228 -22.47 -4.61 -0.55
C THR A 228 -21.51 -5.31 0.41
N THR A 229 -21.17 -6.57 0.14
CA THR A 229 -20.17 -7.30 0.92
C THR A 229 -18.79 -6.68 0.74
N ALA A 230 -18.42 -6.30 -0.49
CA ALA A 230 -17.16 -5.61 -0.78
C ALA A 230 -17.05 -4.27 -0.04
N LEU A 231 -18.12 -3.47 -0.04
CA LEU A 231 -18.18 -2.21 0.71
C LEU A 231 -17.90 -2.46 2.20
N GLY A 232 -18.61 -3.39 2.81
CA GLY A 232 -18.42 -3.74 4.23
C GLY A 232 -17.03 -4.30 4.52
N ALA A 233 -16.53 -5.22 3.70
CA ALA A 233 -15.23 -5.86 3.83
C ALA A 233 -14.06 -4.85 3.72
N LEU A 234 -14.11 -3.98 2.73
CA LEU A 234 -13.07 -2.96 2.52
C LEU A 234 -13.14 -1.84 3.58
N LEU A 235 -14.35 -1.42 4.02
CA LEU A 235 -14.50 -0.50 5.15
C LEU A 235 -13.93 -1.11 6.44
N ALA A 236 -14.26 -2.36 6.73
CA ALA A 236 -13.76 -3.07 7.90
C ALA A 236 -12.23 -3.18 7.84
N MET A 237 -11.67 -3.61 6.70
CA MET A 237 -10.22 -3.74 6.53
C MET A 237 -9.48 -2.42 6.66
N THR A 238 -9.91 -1.37 5.94
CA THR A 238 -9.21 -0.08 5.96
C THR A 238 -9.37 0.64 7.29
N GLY A 239 -10.55 0.56 7.91
CA GLY A 239 -10.83 1.15 9.21
C GLY A 239 -10.04 0.50 10.34
N THR A 240 -10.05 -0.83 10.43
CA THR A 240 -9.27 -1.56 11.46
C THR A 240 -7.77 -1.41 11.22
N ALA A 241 -7.32 -1.33 9.95
CA ALA A 241 -5.91 -1.08 9.63
C ALA A 241 -5.46 0.30 10.12
N ALA A 242 -6.25 1.34 9.88
CA ALA A 242 -5.94 2.70 10.35
C ALA A 242 -5.89 2.75 11.89
N LEU A 243 -6.88 2.16 12.56
CA LEU A 243 -6.95 2.10 14.01
C LEU A 243 -5.79 1.29 14.62
N ALA A 244 -5.52 0.10 14.10
CA ALA A 244 -4.44 -0.77 14.58
C ALA A 244 -3.07 -0.13 14.39
N ARG A 245 -2.83 0.53 13.24
CA ARG A 245 -1.57 1.26 12.99
C ARG A 245 -1.34 2.36 14.02
N TRP A 246 -2.41 3.07 14.41
CA TRP A 246 -2.32 4.13 15.41
C TRP A 246 -2.07 3.57 16.82
N LEU A 247 -2.83 2.56 17.23
CA LEU A 247 -2.75 1.99 18.58
C LEU A 247 -1.44 1.27 18.83
N ILE A 248 -0.94 0.49 17.85
CA ILE A 248 0.26 -0.33 18.01
C ILE A 248 1.53 0.51 18.16
N GLY A 249 1.55 1.74 17.65
CA GLY A 249 2.70 2.64 17.78
C GLY A 249 3.10 2.85 19.23
N GLY A 250 2.14 3.23 20.08
CA GLY A 250 2.41 3.43 21.51
C GLY A 250 2.76 2.14 22.27
N VAL A 251 2.32 0.99 21.81
CA VAL A 251 2.68 -0.32 22.38
C VAL A 251 4.10 -0.72 21.97
N ALA A 252 4.43 -0.51 20.70
CA ALA A 252 5.76 -0.79 20.17
C ALA A 252 6.85 0.07 20.82
N ASP A 253 6.54 1.34 21.11
CA ASP A 253 7.46 2.26 21.79
C ASP A 253 7.79 1.79 23.22
N ARG A 254 6.84 1.16 23.93
CA ARG A 254 7.01 0.73 25.32
C ARG A 254 7.63 -0.66 25.46
N HIS A 255 7.29 -1.59 24.57
CA HIS A 255 7.62 -3.01 24.72
C HIS A 255 8.51 -3.54 23.58
N GLY A 256 8.86 -2.70 22.64
CA GLY A 256 9.58 -3.07 21.43
C GLY A 256 8.68 -3.77 20.38
N PRO A 257 8.96 -3.58 19.09
CA PRO A 257 8.11 -4.08 17.99
C PRO A 257 8.19 -5.61 17.81
N ALA A 258 9.36 -6.19 18.07
CA ALA A 258 9.68 -7.58 17.70
C ALA A 258 8.75 -8.63 18.35
N GLY A 259 8.22 -8.35 19.56
CA GLY A 259 7.33 -9.25 20.28
C GLY A 259 5.95 -9.42 19.64
N PHE A 260 5.51 -8.44 18.87
CA PHE A 260 4.16 -8.36 18.34
C PHE A 260 4.03 -8.82 16.89
N ILE A 261 5.14 -8.98 16.14
CA ILE A 261 5.12 -9.35 14.73
C ILE A 261 4.48 -10.72 14.53
N ALA A 262 4.94 -11.77 15.24
CA ALA A 262 4.36 -13.11 15.08
C ALA A 262 2.88 -13.20 15.53
N PRO A 263 2.47 -12.64 16.69
CA PRO A 263 1.06 -12.57 17.05
C PRO A 263 0.18 -11.88 15.99
N MET A 264 0.64 -10.76 15.40
CA MET A 264 -0.11 -10.06 14.37
C MET A 264 -0.20 -10.84 13.06
N LEU A 265 0.86 -11.58 12.68
CA LEU A 265 0.77 -12.54 11.56
C LEU A 265 -0.24 -13.64 11.85
N GLY A 266 -0.34 -14.12 13.11
CA GLY A 266 -1.36 -15.05 13.55
C GLY A 266 -2.79 -14.48 13.40
N VAL A 267 -3.01 -13.24 13.83
CA VAL A 267 -4.30 -12.55 13.63
C VAL A 267 -4.64 -12.43 12.13
N GLY A 268 -3.67 -12.09 11.28
CA GLY A 268 -3.84 -12.05 9.83
C GLY A 268 -4.19 -13.42 9.25
N ALA A 269 -3.51 -14.47 9.69
CA ALA A 269 -3.79 -15.84 9.27
C ALA A 269 -5.23 -16.28 9.65
N VAL A 270 -5.67 -15.98 10.88
CA VAL A 270 -7.05 -16.24 11.32
C VAL A 270 -8.04 -15.45 10.45
N GLY A 271 -7.76 -14.17 10.17
CA GLY A 271 -8.59 -13.35 9.28
C GLY A 271 -8.76 -13.97 7.89
N LEU A 272 -7.67 -14.42 7.29
CA LEU A 272 -7.67 -15.09 5.98
C LEU A 272 -8.43 -16.42 5.99
N ALA A 273 -8.27 -17.23 7.04
CA ALA A 273 -9.02 -18.47 7.21
C ALA A 273 -10.53 -18.21 7.34
N VAL A 274 -10.91 -17.17 8.10
CA VAL A 274 -12.32 -16.74 8.23
C VAL A 274 -12.88 -16.26 6.89
N ILE A 275 -12.09 -15.53 6.08
CA ILE A 275 -12.48 -15.14 4.72
C ILE A 275 -12.70 -16.38 3.85
N ALA A 276 -11.77 -17.34 3.86
CA ALA A 276 -11.88 -18.56 3.06
C ALA A 276 -13.15 -19.34 3.36
N VAL A 277 -13.53 -19.47 4.63
CA VAL A 277 -14.79 -20.09 5.06
C VAL A 277 -15.98 -19.21 4.71
N GLY A 278 -15.87 -17.90 4.88
CA GLY A 278 -16.93 -16.92 4.70
C GLY A 278 -17.44 -16.83 3.26
N ILE A 279 -16.60 -17.11 2.27
CA ILE A 279 -16.97 -17.11 0.85
C ILE A 279 -18.15 -18.09 0.59
N ALA A 280 -18.17 -19.24 1.28
CA ALA A 280 -19.25 -20.22 1.16
C ALA A 280 -20.35 -20.02 2.20
N ALA A 281 -20.03 -19.53 3.40
CA ALA A 281 -20.93 -19.49 4.55
C ALA A 281 -21.72 -18.17 4.70
N GLY A 282 -21.25 -17.08 4.06
CA GLY A 282 -21.97 -15.79 4.05
C GLY A 282 -21.07 -14.56 4.21
N GLY A 283 -21.48 -13.47 3.57
CA GLY A 283 -20.71 -12.24 3.44
C GLY A 283 -20.29 -11.59 4.77
N TRP A 284 -21.02 -11.77 5.86
CA TRP A 284 -20.68 -11.24 7.18
C TRP A 284 -19.37 -11.84 7.73
N LEU A 285 -19.08 -13.12 7.43
CA LEU A 285 -17.81 -13.75 7.78
C LEU A 285 -16.65 -13.16 6.96
N VAL A 286 -16.89 -12.85 5.68
CA VAL A 286 -15.89 -12.14 4.85
C VAL A 286 -15.57 -10.79 5.47
N ILE A 287 -16.58 -10.02 5.92
CA ILE A 287 -16.40 -8.73 6.59
C ILE A 287 -15.60 -8.90 7.90
N LEU A 288 -15.95 -9.88 8.73
CA LEU A 288 -15.25 -10.17 9.98
C LEU A 288 -13.78 -10.55 9.72
N GLY A 289 -13.54 -11.44 8.75
CA GLY A 289 -12.19 -11.84 8.36
C GLY A 289 -11.36 -10.66 7.83
N CYS A 290 -11.98 -9.76 7.06
CA CYS A 290 -11.35 -8.53 6.59
C CYS A 290 -11.04 -7.56 7.74
N ALA A 291 -11.86 -7.49 8.80
CA ALA A 291 -11.55 -6.71 10.00
C ALA A 291 -10.32 -7.25 10.74
N LEU A 292 -10.22 -8.57 10.91
CA LEU A 292 -9.04 -9.21 11.51
C LEU A 292 -7.78 -9.00 10.65
N LEU A 293 -7.90 -9.23 9.34
CA LEU A 293 -6.79 -9.01 8.41
C LEU A 293 -6.35 -7.55 8.42
N GLY A 294 -7.28 -6.59 8.41
CA GLY A 294 -6.99 -5.17 8.49
C GLY A 294 -6.24 -4.80 9.77
N THR A 295 -6.63 -5.37 10.90
CA THR A 295 -5.92 -5.18 12.18
C THR A 295 -4.47 -5.62 12.06
N ALA A 296 -4.22 -6.82 11.54
CA ALA A 296 -2.86 -7.33 11.30
C ALA A 296 -2.09 -6.47 10.27
N TYR A 297 -2.75 -6.11 9.17
CA TYR A 297 -2.20 -5.31 8.08
C TYR A 297 -1.72 -3.95 8.56
N GLY A 298 -2.53 -3.23 9.33
CA GLY A 298 -2.16 -1.93 9.87
C GLY A 298 -1.08 -2.01 10.95
N ALA A 299 -1.20 -2.97 11.86
CA ALA A 299 -0.22 -3.16 12.92
C ALA A 299 1.16 -3.54 12.35
N LEU A 300 1.22 -4.50 11.42
CA LEU A 300 2.48 -4.96 10.83
C LEU A 300 3.16 -3.89 9.99
N GLN A 301 2.44 -3.00 9.34
CA GLN A 301 3.04 -1.87 8.65
C GLN A 301 3.88 -0.98 9.59
N ASN A 302 3.40 -0.72 10.79
CA ASN A 302 4.15 0.05 11.79
C ASN A 302 5.29 -0.79 12.39
N LEU A 303 4.96 -1.98 12.90
CA LEU A 303 5.90 -2.87 13.58
C LEU A 303 7.11 -3.23 12.71
N THR A 304 6.89 -3.55 11.43
CA THR A 304 7.97 -3.95 10.53
C THR A 304 8.87 -2.77 10.16
N LEU A 305 8.32 -1.56 10.02
CA LEU A 305 9.13 -0.36 9.75
C LEU A 305 10.01 -0.01 10.96
N VAL A 306 9.42 0.03 12.17
CA VAL A 306 10.18 0.30 13.40
C VAL A 306 11.24 -0.77 13.63
N GLN A 307 10.90 -2.05 13.39
CA GLN A 307 11.85 -3.16 13.53
C GLN A 307 12.97 -3.10 12.49
N ALA A 308 12.67 -2.70 11.26
CA ALA A 308 13.66 -2.53 10.21
C ALA A 308 14.66 -1.42 10.58
N PHE A 309 14.19 -0.29 11.09
CA PHE A 309 15.07 0.78 11.60
C PHE A 309 15.90 0.34 12.80
N ALA A 310 15.33 -0.45 13.70
CA ALA A 310 16.06 -0.96 14.87
C ALA A 310 17.13 -2.02 14.52
N ALA A 311 16.97 -2.70 13.39
CA ALA A 311 17.91 -3.72 12.91
C ALA A 311 19.12 -3.15 12.15
N THR A 312 19.06 -1.87 11.77
CA THR A 312 20.09 -1.17 10.99
C THR A 312 20.49 0.12 11.72
N GLY A 313 21.70 0.60 11.51
CA GLY A 313 22.15 1.85 12.12
C GLY A 313 21.42 3.10 11.58
N GLU A 314 21.64 4.24 12.24
CA GLU A 314 21.02 5.51 11.85
C GLU A 314 21.37 5.95 10.42
N HIS A 315 22.55 5.58 9.92
CA HIS A 315 23.07 5.91 8.59
C HIS A 315 22.32 5.17 7.45
N ALA A 316 21.65 4.05 7.74
CA ALA A 316 20.93 3.24 6.74
C ALA A 316 19.44 3.57 6.62
N ARG A 317 18.93 4.59 7.33
CA ARG A 317 17.48 4.90 7.39
C ARG A 317 16.85 5.17 6.02
N GLY A 318 17.59 5.81 5.11
CA GLY A 318 17.14 6.08 3.75
C GLY A 318 16.92 4.78 2.97
N ALA A 319 17.93 3.90 2.92
CA ALA A 319 17.87 2.62 2.25
C ALA A 319 16.81 1.69 2.84
N VAL A 320 16.65 1.68 4.17
CA VAL A 320 15.60 0.91 4.86
C VAL A 320 14.20 1.39 4.46
N SER A 321 13.99 2.71 4.38
CA SER A 321 12.70 3.26 3.93
C SER A 321 12.38 2.85 2.50
N VAL A 322 13.36 2.88 1.59
CA VAL A 322 13.19 2.43 0.21
C VAL A 322 12.88 0.93 0.17
N ALA A 323 13.66 0.10 0.86
CA ALA A 323 13.45 -1.35 0.90
C ALA A 323 12.07 -1.70 1.48
N TRP A 324 11.62 -0.97 2.50
CA TRP A 324 10.31 -1.17 3.10
C TRP A 324 9.17 -0.78 2.14
N ASN A 325 9.26 0.37 1.45
CA ASN A 325 8.26 0.78 0.46
C ASN A 325 8.21 -0.20 -0.73
N VAL A 326 9.37 -0.59 -1.26
CA VAL A 326 9.46 -1.61 -2.31
C VAL A 326 8.85 -2.93 -1.85
N GLY A 327 9.13 -3.37 -0.63
CA GLY A 327 8.55 -4.58 -0.05
C GLY A 327 7.02 -4.48 0.09
N PHE A 328 6.51 -3.32 0.49
CA PHE A 328 5.07 -3.06 0.60
C PHE A 328 4.37 -3.16 -0.77
N ASP A 329 4.88 -2.44 -1.77
CA ASP A 329 4.27 -2.39 -3.09
C ASP A 329 4.43 -3.73 -3.83
N ALA A 330 5.62 -4.35 -3.75
CA ALA A 330 5.87 -5.68 -4.32
C ALA A 330 4.97 -6.73 -3.68
N GLY A 331 4.84 -6.72 -2.35
CA GLY A 331 3.93 -7.62 -1.65
C GLY A 331 2.49 -7.46 -2.14
N THR A 332 1.98 -6.23 -2.20
CA THR A 332 0.63 -5.94 -2.70
C THR A 332 0.42 -6.46 -4.12
N GLY A 333 1.37 -6.21 -5.04
CA GLY A 333 1.30 -6.69 -6.42
C GLY A 333 1.38 -8.22 -6.53
N LEU A 334 2.34 -8.83 -5.85
CA LEU A 334 2.51 -10.29 -5.84
C LEU A 334 1.28 -11.00 -5.28
N GLY A 335 0.67 -10.44 -4.23
CA GLY A 335 -0.54 -11.00 -3.64
C GLY A 335 -1.75 -10.94 -4.57
N SER A 336 -1.92 -9.82 -5.28
CA SER A 336 -2.97 -9.67 -6.29
C SER A 336 -2.81 -10.74 -7.40
N LEU A 337 -1.58 -10.93 -7.90
CA LEU A 337 -1.30 -11.93 -8.93
C LEU A 337 -1.47 -13.37 -8.41
N ALA A 338 -0.91 -13.66 -7.23
CA ALA A 338 -0.95 -15.01 -6.66
C ALA A 338 -2.38 -15.45 -6.33
N VAL A 339 -3.19 -14.56 -5.70
CA VAL A 339 -4.59 -14.87 -5.43
C VAL A 339 -5.37 -15.05 -6.73
N GLY A 340 -5.12 -14.21 -7.76
CA GLY A 340 -5.73 -14.35 -9.07
C GLY A 340 -5.39 -15.67 -9.74
N ALA A 341 -4.11 -16.05 -9.77
CA ALA A 341 -3.63 -17.30 -10.35
C ALA A 341 -4.24 -18.54 -9.65
N LEU A 342 -4.24 -18.54 -8.31
CA LEU A 342 -4.81 -19.62 -7.52
C LEU A 342 -6.34 -19.68 -7.66
N ALA A 343 -7.03 -18.54 -7.75
CA ALA A 343 -8.48 -18.50 -7.95
C ALA A 343 -8.87 -18.96 -9.35
N THR A 344 -8.06 -18.69 -10.38
CA THR A 344 -8.28 -19.19 -11.74
C THR A 344 -8.05 -20.71 -11.82
N SER A 345 -6.98 -21.21 -11.17
CA SER A 345 -6.60 -22.64 -11.26
C SER A 345 -7.42 -23.52 -10.34
N PHE A 346 -7.90 -23.00 -9.21
CA PHE A 346 -8.62 -23.76 -8.18
C PHE A 346 -9.90 -23.01 -7.73
N SER A 347 -9.77 -22.13 -6.71
CA SER A 347 -10.89 -21.33 -6.17
C SER A 347 -10.37 -20.21 -5.25
N PHE A 348 -11.21 -19.22 -4.95
CA PHE A 348 -10.89 -18.20 -3.95
C PHE A 348 -10.66 -18.77 -2.54
N PRO A 349 -11.48 -19.70 -2.01
CA PRO A 349 -11.18 -20.34 -0.72
C PRO A 349 -9.80 -20.97 -0.68
N THR A 350 -9.40 -21.70 -1.73
CA THR A 350 -8.05 -22.28 -1.84
C THR A 350 -6.97 -21.20 -1.85
N ALA A 351 -7.16 -20.13 -2.61
CA ALA A 351 -6.22 -19.03 -2.66
C ALA A 351 -5.98 -18.39 -1.28
N PHE A 352 -7.06 -18.12 -0.53
CA PHE A 352 -6.93 -17.56 0.82
C PHE A 352 -6.40 -18.58 1.85
N ALA A 353 -6.66 -19.87 1.68
CA ALA A 353 -6.03 -20.91 2.50
C ALA A 353 -4.51 -20.97 2.30
N VAL A 354 -4.03 -20.84 1.06
CA VAL A 354 -2.60 -20.75 0.74
C VAL A 354 -1.98 -19.48 1.37
N MET A 355 -2.67 -18.33 1.29
CA MET A 355 -2.22 -17.11 1.94
C MET A 355 -2.18 -17.24 3.47
N THR A 356 -3.15 -17.97 4.06
CA THR A 356 -3.14 -18.32 5.49
C THR A 356 -1.88 -19.09 5.85
N ALA A 357 -1.57 -20.14 5.09
CA ALA A 357 -0.37 -20.96 5.31
C ALA A 357 0.91 -20.13 5.16
N ALA A 358 0.97 -19.21 4.20
CA ALA A 358 2.10 -18.30 4.04
C ALA A 358 2.29 -17.39 5.26
N CYS A 359 1.21 -16.80 5.79
CA CYS A 359 1.27 -15.98 7.02
C CYS A 359 1.75 -16.78 8.23
N VAL A 360 1.25 -18.01 8.40
CA VAL A 360 1.70 -18.92 9.47
C VAL A 360 3.18 -19.26 9.30
N GLY A 361 3.61 -19.63 8.09
CA GLY A 361 5.00 -19.98 7.79
C GLY A 361 5.97 -18.84 8.11
N VAL A 362 5.65 -17.60 7.70
CA VAL A 362 6.47 -16.43 8.01
C VAL A 362 6.43 -16.11 9.52
N GLY A 363 5.29 -16.31 10.19
CA GLY A 363 5.18 -16.16 11.64
C GLY A 363 6.07 -17.14 12.40
N LEU A 364 6.09 -18.40 12.01
CA LEU A 364 6.98 -19.42 12.55
C LEU A 364 8.45 -19.10 12.28
N MET A 365 8.79 -18.72 11.05
CA MET A 365 10.14 -18.27 10.69
C MET A 365 10.59 -17.12 11.62
N TRP A 366 9.73 -16.14 11.88
CA TRP A 366 10.04 -15.01 12.77
C TRP A 366 10.34 -15.47 14.18
N VAL A 367 9.56 -16.40 14.73
CA VAL A 367 9.78 -16.98 16.08
C VAL A 367 11.13 -17.69 16.16
N LEU A 368 11.45 -18.52 15.17
CA LEU A 368 12.73 -19.27 15.11
C LEU A 368 13.92 -18.32 15.04
N MET A 369 13.89 -17.32 14.15
CA MET A 369 14.96 -16.31 14.02
C MET A 369 15.20 -15.53 15.32
N ARG A 370 14.17 -15.32 16.15
CA ARG A 370 14.31 -14.66 17.45
C ARG A 370 14.91 -15.57 18.51
N HIS A 371 14.60 -16.85 18.45
CA HIS A 371 15.12 -17.83 19.41
C HIS A 371 16.65 -17.96 19.26
N ASP A 372 17.15 -18.02 18.03
CA ASP A 372 18.58 -18.13 17.73
C ASP A 372 19.38 -16.88 18.16
N ARG A 373 18.74 -15.71 18.25
CA ARG A 373 19.40 -14.46 18.67
C ARG A 373 19.41 -14.22 20.18
N ARG A 374 18.79 -15.08 20.99
CA ARG A 374 18.95 -15.00 22.46
C ARG A 374 20.33 -15.52 22.80
N PRO A 375 21.23 -14.68 23.42
CA PRO A 375 22.52 -15.17 23.87
C PRO A 375 22.25 -16.35 24.81
N GLY A 376 22.89 -17.48 24.52
CA GLY A 376 22.77 -18.68 25.35
C GLY A 376 22.91 -18.29 26.80
N ARG A 377 22.02 -18.78 27.65
CA ARG A 377 22.28 -18.89 29.08
C ARG A 377 23.54 -19.72 29.19
N GLY A 378 24.68 -19.02 29.36
CA GLY A 378 25.94 -19.67 29.60
C GLY A 378 25.72 -20.72 30.67
N THR A 379 26.06 -21.94 30.37
CA THR A 379 26.28 -23.02 31.31
C THR A 379 27.26 -22.47 32.36
N ALA A 380 26.73 -21.96 33.45
CA ALA A 380 27.48 -21.85 34.70
C ALA A 380 27.68 -23.28 35.14
N ALA A 381 28.89 -23.79 34.97
CA ALA A 381 29.45 -24.93 35.63
C ALA A 381 30.65 -24.44 36.42
#